data_0d6a3616314d9b5d8ce443402c93e28d
#
_entry.id   0d6a3616314d9b5d8ce443402c93e28d
#
_cell.length_a   1.000
_cell.length_b   1.000
_cell.length_c   1.000
_cell.angle_alpha   90.00
_cell.angle_beta   90.00
_cell.angle_gamma   90.00
#
_symmetry.space_group_name_H-M   'P 1'
#
loop_
_entity.id
_entity.type
_entity.pdbx_description
1 polymer ?
#
loop_
_entity_poly.entity_id
_entity_poly.type
_entity_poly.pdbx_seq_one_letter_code
_entity_poly.pdbx_strand_id
1 'polypeptide(L)'
;MHPSPSVIIFTSLSGLGFGLLVFLGLQMPNVMGFFSFIFFTIGFGLAVGGLLASTFHLGRPERSLKAFKQWRSSWLSREAISAVFTLSVMAVYAVGRIFFDYDIRVLGIVGSIMSLLTVFTTSMIYAQLKSIPRWNTNLTPAYFLSLSLAGGALLAGQVKFCFFLLIISGFVQLLVWVKGDKALALSGTTIGSGTGLGVIGQVRAFEPPHTGTNYL
;
A
#
# COMPACT_ATOMS: atom_id res chain seq x y z
N MET A 1 -0.08 3.95 -21.18
CA MET A 1 0.54 2.82 -20.46
C MET A 1 -0.54 2.07 -19.69
N HIS A 2 -0.66 0.75 -19.89
CA HIS A 2 -1.53 -0.05 -19.04
C HIS A 2 -0.84 -0.23 -17.68
N PRO A 3 -1.55 -0.06 -16.55
CA PRO A 3 -0.99 -0.36 -15.25
C PRO A 3 -0.58 -1.83 -15.21
N SER A 4 0.64 -2.12 -14.74
CA SER A 4 1.08 -3.51 -14.62
C SER A 4 0.16 -4.27 -13.66
N PRO A 5 -0.42 -5.41 -14.07
CA PRO A 5 -1.26 -6.22 -13.18
C PRO A 5 -0.56 -6.58 -11.86
N SER A 6 0.76 -6.78 -11.88
CA SER A 6 1.55 -7.07 -10.68
C SER A 6 1.55 -5.92 -9.66
N VAL A 7 1.51 -4.67 -10.13
CA VAL A 7 1.43 -3.48 -9.24
C VAL A 7 0.05 -3.40 -8.60
N ILE A 8 -1.02 -3.67 -9.37
CA ILE A 8 -2.39 -3.68 -8.85
C ILE A 8 -2.54 -4.78 -7.78
N ILE A 9 -2.09 -5.99 -8.11
CA ILE A 9 -2.13 -7.13 -7.17
C ILE A 9 -1.32 -6.81 -5.92
N PHE A 10 -0.12 -6.28 -6.08
CA PHE A 10 0.74 -5.89 -4.96
C PHE A 10 0.02 -4.92 -4.01
N THR A 11 -0.43 -3.78 -4.50
CA THR A 11 -1.02 -2.74 -3.65
C THR A 11 -2.33 -3.18 -3.00
N SER A 12 -3.16 -3.94 -3.73
CA SER A 12 -4.44 -4.43 -3.22
C SER A 12 -4.25 -5.52 -2.17
N LEU A 13 -3.48 -6.56 -2.47
CA LEU A 13 -3.32 -7.69 -1.55
C LEU A 13 -2.49 -7.30 -0.32
N SER A 14 -1.36 -6.60 -0.49
CA SER A 14 -0.56 -6.18 0.66
C SER A 14 -1.33 -5.21 1.54
N GLY A 15 -2.09 -4.27 0.96
CA GLY A 15 -2.96 -3.37 1.70
C GLY A 15 -4.02 -4.09 2.53
N LEU A 16 -4.70 -5.09 1.94
CA LEU A 16 -5.67 -5.93 2.65
C LEU A 16 -5.02 -6.75 3.76
N GLY A 17 -3.86 -7.36 3.48
CA GLY A 17 -3.12 -8.18 4.44
C GLY A 17 -2.65 -7.38 5.64
N PHE A 18 -1.95 -6.28 5.44
CA PHE A 18 -1.53 -5.39 6.53
C PHE A 18 -2.71 -4.75 7.25
N GLY A 19 -3.78 -4.39 6.53
CA GLY A 19 -5.03 -3.93 7.13
C GLY A 19 -5.64 -4.95 8.08
N LEU A 20 -5.71 -6.23 7.69
CA LEU A 20 -6.18 -7.30 8.58
C LEU A 20 -5.25 -7.47 9.79
N LEU A 21 -3.92 -7.44 9.59
CA LEU A 21 -2.95 -7.54 10.68
C LEU A 21 -3.10 -6.40 11.71
N VAL A 22 -3.52 -5.19 11.30
CA VAL A 22 -3.87 -4.11 12.25
C VAL A 22 -4.95 -4.57 13.21
N PHE A 23 -6.08 -5.10 12.70
CA PHE A 23 -7.20 -5.52 13.53
C PHE A 23 -6.85 -6.73 14.40
N LEU A 24 -6.08 -7.68 13.87
CA LEU A 24 -5.64 -8.84 14.66
C LEU A 24 -4.73 -8.43 15.82
N GLY A 25 -3.82 -7.47 15.61
CA GLY A 25 -2.98 -6.95 16.67
C GLY A 25 -3.76 -6.14 17.72
N LEU A 26 -4.90 -5.55 17.34
CA LEU A 26 -5.85 -4.90 18.24
C LEU A 26 -6.85 -5.88 18.87
N GLN A 27 -6.71 -7.19 18.62
CA GLN A 27 -7.62 -8.24 19.09
C GLN A 27 -9.05 -8.11 18.53
N MET A 28 -9.16 -7.72 17.31
CA MET A 28 -10.43 -7.58 16.61
C MET A 28 -10.45 -8.47 15.35
N PRO A 29 -11.01 -9.69 15.39
CA PRO A 29 -11.69 -10.35 16.49
C PRO A 29 -10.71 -10.87 17.56
N ASN A 30 -11.21 -10.98 18.82
CA ASN A 30 -10.45 -11.60 19.90
C ASN A 30 -10.61 -13.13 19.83
N VAL A 31 -9.77 -13.78 19.04
CA VAL A 31 -9.77 -15.23 18.80
C VAL A 31 -8.43 -15.83 19.19
N MET A 32 -8.44 -17.11 19.58
CA MET A 32 -7.28 -17.89 19.97
C MET A 32 -7.24 -19.23 19.20
N GLY A 33 -6.13 -19.97 19.29
CA GLY A 33 -5.99 -21.30 18.74
C GLY A 33 -6.28 -21.36 17.24
N PHE A 34 -7.11 -22.31 16.83
CA PHE A 34 -7.39 -22.60 15.41
C PHE A 34 -7.98 -21.42 14.64
N PHE A 35 -8.90 -20.66 15.23
CA PHE A 35 -9.46 -19.47 14.57
C PHE A 35 -8.41 -18.39 14.39
N SER A 36 -7.53 -18.20 15.37
CA SER A 36 -6.38 -17.30 15.25
C SER A 36 -5.48 -17.73 14.08
N PHE A 37 -5.20 -19.02 13.96
CA PHE A 37 -4.42 -19.57 12.85
C PHE A 37 -5.02 -19.22 11.49
N ILE A 38 -6.35 -19.37 11.30
CA ILE A 38 -7.02 -19.02 10.03
C ILE A 38 -6.83 -17.53 9.71
N PHE A 39 -7.13 -16.65 10.67
CA PHE A 39 -7.03 -15.21 10.43
C PHE A 39 -5.60 -14.74 10.13
N PHE A 40 -4.61 -15.23 10.89
CA PHE A 40 -3.21 -14.90 10.62
C PHE A 40 -2.73 -15.48 9.30
N THR A 41 -3.15 -16.69 8.92
CA THR A 41 -2.82 -17.29 7.61
C THR A 41 -3.34 -16.43 6.47
N ILE A 42 -4.58 -15.92 6.55
CA ILE A 42 -5.14 -15.00 5.56
C ILE A 42 -4.33 -13.70 5.54
N GLY A 43 -4.09 -13.10 6.70
CA GLY A 43 -3.36 -11.82 6.80
C GLY A 43 -1.95 -11.90 6.24
N PHE A 44 -1.17 -12.90 6.65
CA PHE A 44 0.17 -13.14 6.12
C PHE A 44 0.16 -13.53 4.65
N GLY A 45 -0.78 -14.41 4.25
CA GLY A 45 -0.90 -14.85 2.85
C GLY A 45 -1.14 -13.66 1.90
N LEU A 46 -2.04 -12.75 2.27
CA LEU A 46 -2.32 -11.54 1.50
C LEU A 46 -1.13 -10.57 1.52
N ALA A 47 -0.55 -10.30 2.70
CA ALA A 47 0.58 -9.37 2.82
C ALA A 47 1.80 -9.86 2.04
N VAL A 48 2.22 -11.10 2.27
CA VAL A 48 3.40 -11.71 1.61
C VAL A 48 3.12 -11.94 0.13
N GLY A 49 1.94 -12.46 -0.24
CA GLY A 49 1.55 -12.65 -1.63
C GLY A 49 1.56 -11.35 -2.43
N GLY A 50 1.04 -10.25 -1.84
CA GLY A 50 1.13 -8.93 -2.43
C GLY A 50 2.58 -8.46 -2.61
N LEU A 51 3.40 -8.55 -1.55
CA LEU A 51 4.82 -8.18 -1.63
C LEU A 51 5.59 -9.00 -2.67
N LEU A 52 5.32 -10.30 -2.77
CA LEU A 52 5.93 -11.15 -3.80
C LEU A 52 5.48 -10.73 -5.21
N ALA A 53 4.21 -10.35 -5.40
CA ALA A 53 3.72 -9.85 -6.68
C ALA A 53 4.50 -8.61 -7.15
N SER A 54 5.02 -7.79 -6.24
CA SER A 54 5.86 -6.65 -6.58
C SER A 54 7.19 -7.04 -7.24
N THR A 55 7.67 -8.27 -7.02
CA THR A 55 8.94 -8.73 -7.62
C THR A 55 8.81 -9.02 -9.12
N PHE A 56 7.59 -9.34 -9.61
CA PHE A 56 7.38 -9.69 -11.01
C PHE A 56 7.52 -8.53 -12.01
N HIS A 57 7.50 -7.28 -11.53
CA HIS A 57 7.78 -6.13 -12.39
C HIS A 57 9.20 -5.58 -12.23
N LEU A 58 10.04 -6.21 -11.41
CA LEU A 58 11.45 -5.85 -11.30
C LEU A 58 12.20 -6.38 -12.54
N GLY A 59 12.83 -5.50 -13.29
CA GLY A 59 13.66 -5.91 -14.42
C GLY A 59 14.86 -6.79 -14.02
N ARG A 60 15.25 -6.75 -12.75
CA ARG A 60 16.37 -7.53 -12.19
C ARG A 60 16.08 -7.93 -10.74
N PRO A 61 15.29 -8.99 -10.52
CA PRO A 61 14.85 -9.42 -9.19
C PRO A 61 16.01 -9.82 -8.26
N GLU A 62 17.14 -10.26 -8.81
CA GLU A 62 18.37 -10.57 -8.06
C GLU A 62 18.95 -9.35 -7.32
N ARG A 63 18.54 -8.14 -7.70
CA ARG A 63 18.96 -6.90 -7.06
C ARG A 63 18.03 -6.46 -5.93
N SER A 64 16.93 -7.16 -5.68
CA SER A 64 15.94 -6.81 -4.65
C SER A 64 16.57 -6.66 -3.25
N LEU A 65 17.57 -7.49 -2.91
CA LEU A 65 18.30 -7.38 -1.65
C LEU A 65 19.07 -6.05 -1.51
N LYS A 66 19.46 -5.42 -2.62
CA LYS A 66 20.11 -4.10 -2.59
C LYS A 66 19.15 -2.99 -2.20
N ALA A 67 17.83 -3.21 -2.34
CA ALA A 67 16.81 -2.27 -1.92
C ALA A 67 16.93 -1.94 -0.43
N PHE A 68 17.33 -2.89 0.42
CA PHE A 68 17.50 -2.67 1.87
C PHE A 68 18.60 -1.67 2.23
N LYS A 69 19.57 -1.42 1.35
CA LYS A 69 20.71 -0.55 1.64
C LYS A 69 20.41 0.94 1.51
N GLN A 70 19.35 1.33 0.82
CA GLN A 70 19.05 2.73 0.49
C GLN A 70 17.90 3.33 1.33
N TRP A 71 17.72 2.89 2.56
CA TRP A 71 16.60 3.30 3.40
C TRP A 71 16.52 4.81 3.68
N ARG A 72 17.63 5.52 3.62
CA ARG A 72 17.66 6.97 3.85
C ARG A 72 17.07 7.77 2.70
N SER A 73 17.17 7.28 1.46
CA SER A 73 16.78 8.01 0.25
C SER A 73 15.60 7.40 -0.50
N SER A 74 15.27 6.11 -0.29
CA SER A 74 14.26 5.38 -1.07
C SER A 74 13.07 4.93 -0.19
N TRP A 75 11.86 5.31 -0.60
CA TRP A 75 10.64 4.84 0.04
C TRP A 75 10.41 3.34 -0.15
N LEU A 76 10.82 2.79 -1.30
CA LEU A 76 10.78 1.33 -1.55
C LEU A 76 11.64 0.57 -0.53
N SER A 77 12.80 1.13 -0.17
CA SER A 77 13.69 0.55 0.84
C SER A 77 13.07 0.60 2.25
N ARG A 78 12.42 1.73 2.57
CA ARG A 78 11.71 1.89 3.85
C ARG A 78 10.54 0.93 3.97
N GLU A 79 9.78 0.74 2.88
CA GLU A 79 8.70 -0.25 2.81
C GLU A 79 9.23 -1.67 3.07
N ALA A 80 10.28 -2.08 2.36
CA ALA A 80 10.85 -3.42 2.52
C ALA A 80 11.29 -3.70 3.96
N ILE A 81 11.97 -2.74 4.60
CA ILE A 81 12.41 -2.85 6.00
C ILE A 81 11.18 -2.89 6.93
N SER A 82 10.23 -1.98 6.75
CA SER A 82 9.01 -1.92 7.55
C SER A 82 8.20 -3.21 7.42
N ALA A 83 8.04 -3.73 6.21
CA ALA A 83 7.31 -4.97 5.95
C ALA A 83 7.95 -6.17 6.68
N VAL A 84 9.27 -6.36 6.52
CA VAL A 84 9.98 -7.47 7.19
C VAL A 84 9.85 -7.35 8.70
N PHE A 85 10.04 -6.17 9.26
CA PHE A 85 9.93 -5.96 10.70
C PHE A 85 8.50 -6.22 11.19
N THR A 86 7.49 -5.68 10.50
CA THR A 86 6.07 -5.88 10.81
C THR A 86 5.71 -7.36 10.80
N LEU A 87 6.07 -8.07 9.72
CA LEU A 87 5.75 -9.49 9.59
C LEU A 87 6.46 -10.32 10.68
N SER A 88 7.69 -9.97 11.04
CA SER A 88 8.40 -10.66 12.13
C SER A 88 7.73 -10.45 13.49
N VAL A 89 7.38 -9.22 13.83
CA VAL A 89 6.67 -8.89 15.09
C VAL A 89 5.32 -9.59 15.15
N MET A 90 4.54 -9.51 14.06
CA MET A 90 3.23 -10.15 14.00
C MET A 90 3.31 -11.67 13.98
N ALA A 91 4.39 -12.27 13.43
CA ALA A 91 4.61 -13.72 13.50
C ALA A 91 4.84 -14.20 14.94
N VAL A 92 5.67 -13.50 15.70
CA VAL A 92 5.88 -13.82 17.13
C VAL A 92 4.57 -13.68 17.91
N TYR A 93 3.80 -12.61 17.65
CA TYR A 93 2.49 -12.41 18.25
C TYR A 93 1.51 -13.54 17.88
N ALA A 94 1.45 -13.93 16.59
CA ALA A 94 0.60 -15.00 16.10
C ALA A 94 0.94 -16.35 16.75
N VAL A 95 2.22 -16.67 16.89
CA VAL A 95 2.67 -17.91 17.56
C VAL A 95 2.16 -17.98 19.00
N GLY A 96 2.23 -16.88 19.76
CA GLY A 96 1.68 -16.82 21.11
C GLY A 96 0.18 -17.12 21.14
N ARG A 97 -0.59 -16.51 20.23
CA ARG A 97 -2.05 -16.67 20.16
C ARG A 97 -2.52 -18.01 19.61
N ILE A 98 -1.75 -18.63 18.73
CA ILE A 98 -2.13 -19.87 18.06
C ILE A 98 -1.78 -21.10 18.91
N PHE A 99 -0.58 -21.15 19.48
CA PHE A 99 -0.04 -22.36 20.10
C PHE A 99 -0.01 -22.34 21.62
N PHE A 100 -0.02 -21.13 22.22
CA PHE A 100 0.18 -21.00 23.66
C PHE A 100 -1.01 -20.35 24.38
N ASP A 101 -2.06 -19.98 23.66
CA ASP A 101 -3.19 -19.18 24.17
C ASP A 101 -2.73 -17.96 24.99
N TYR A 102 -1.55 -17.44 24.63
CA TYR A 102 -0.90 -16.36 25.34
C TYR A 102 -0.97 -15.06 24.54
N ASP A 103 -1.46 -14.01 25.21
CA ASP A 103 -1.64 -12.70 24.60
C ASP A 103 -0.59 -11.70 25.10
N ILE A 104 0.35 -11.39 24.21
CA ILE A 104 1.30 -10.29 24.43
C ILE A 104 0.72 -9.01 23.82
N ARG A 105 -0.22 -8.39 24.53
CA ARG A 105 -0.96 -7.23 24.02
C ARG A 105 -0.07 -6.11 23.47
N VAL A 106 1.06 -5.83 24.14
CA VAL A 106 2.02 -4.82 23.69
C VAL A 106 2.56 -5.17 22.30
N LEU A 107 2.88 -6.43 22.06
CA LEU A 107 3.39 -6.88 20.76
C LEU A 107 2.33 -6.76 19.65
N GLY A 108 1.08 -7.05 19.99
CA GLY A 108 -0.07 -6.85 19.07
C GLY A 108 -0.22 -5.38 18.68
N ILE A 109 -0.19 -4.46 19.66
CA ILE A 109 -0.28 -3.01 19.40
C ILE A 109 0.89 -2.52 18.56
N VAL A 110 2.12 -2.92 18.90
CA VAL A 110 3.32 -2.57 18.11
C VAL A 110 3.18 -3.09 16.69
N GLY A 111 2.75 -4.35 16.50
CA GLY A 111 2.51 -4.93 15.18
C GLY A 111 1.45 -4.18 14.37
N SER A 112 0.36 -3.73 15.03
CA SER A 112 -0.69 -2.91 14.39
C SER A 112 -0.13 -1.57 13.90
N ILE A 113 0.62 -0.87 14.73
CA ILE A 113 1.25 0.42 14.36
C ILE A 113 2.23 0.21 13.21
N MET A 114 3.05 -0.82 13.27
CA MET A 114 4.02 -1.15 12.22
C MET A 114 3.34 -1.57 10.91
N SER A 115 2.17 -2.24 10.98
CA SER A 115 1.36 -2.56 9.80
C SER A 115 0.87 -1.28 9.11
N LEU A 116 0.36 -0.31 9.86
CA LEU A 116 -0.03 1.00 9.33
C LEU A 116 1.18 1.75 8.73
N LEU A 117 2.33 1.70 9.41
CA LEU A 117 3.56 2.31 8.90
C LEU A 117 4.00 1.67 7.56
N THR A 118 3.84 0.36 7.41
CA THR A 118 4.14 -0.34 6.15
C THR A 118 3.23 0.15 5.04
N VAL A 119 1.92 0.21 5.25
CA VAL A 119 0.97 0.76 4.27
C VAL A 119 1.30 2.23 3.92
N PHE A 120 1.66 3.03 4.92
CA PHE A 120 2.09 4.42 4.70
C PHE A 120 3.34 4.49 3.84
N THR A 121 4.38 3.69 4.12
CA THR A 121 5.61 3.68 3.32
C THR A 121 5.36 3.20 1.90
N THR A 122 4.48 2.21 1.69
CA THR A 122 4.01 1.80 0.36
C THR A 122 3.36 2.97 -0.39
N SER A 123 2.46 3.71 0.25
CA SER A 123 1.77 4.84 -0.37
C SER A 123 2.74 5.96 -0.80
N MET A 124 3.80 6.17 -0.03
CA MET A 124 4.82 7.19 -0.31
C MET A 124 5.65 6.89 -1.56
N ILE A 125 5.74 5.62 -1.98
CA ILE A 125 6.36 5.26 -3.26
C ILE A 125 5.64 5.96 -4.42
N TYR A 126 4.31 6.06 -4.34
CA TYR A 126 3.48 6.71 -5.35
C TYR A 126 3.39 8.23 -5.12
N ALA A 127 3.22 8.66 -3.87
CA ALA A 127 3.07 10.08 -3.53
C ALA A 127 4.30 10.93 -3.88
N GLN A 128 5.51 10.35 -3.93
CA GLN A 128 6.73 11.07 -4.32
C GLN A 128 6.88 11.29 -5.83
N LEU A 129 6.08 10.61 -6.68
CA LEU A 129 6.23 10.62 -8.13
C LEU A 129 5.71 11.93 -8.73
N LYS A 130 6.58 12.94 -8.83
CA LYS A 130 6.26 14.24 -9.44
C LYS A 130 5.87 14.13 -10.93
N SER A 131 6.33 13.07 -11.61
CA SER A 131 5.96 12.78 -13.01
C SER A 131 4.51 12.38 -13.19
N ILE A 132 3.82 12.02 -12.10
CA ILE A 132 2.39 11.68 -12.11
C ILE A 132 1.69 12.63 -11.12
N PRO A 133 1.29 13.83 -11.57
CA PRO A 133 0.73 14.87 -10.70
C PRO A 133 -0.48 14.41 -9.89
N ARG A 134 -1.28 13.49 -10.46
CA ARG A 134 -2.45 12.90 -9.79
C ARG A 134 -2.07 12.14 -8.51
N TRP A 135 -0.91 11.50 -8.48
CA TRP A 135 -0.43 10.73 -7.33
C TRP A 135 0.42 11.58 -6.38
N ASN A 136 1.04 12.63 -6.89
CA ASN A 136 1.90 13.52 -6.10
C ASN A 136 1.09 14.46 -5.22
N THR A 137 0.37 13.89 -4.25
CA THR A 137 -0.52 14.61 -3.33
C THR A 137 -0.55 13.94 -1.96
N ASN A 138 -0.76 14.73 -0.92
CA ASN A 138 -0.94 14.24 0.45
C ASN A 138 -2.21 13.37 0.63
N LEU A 139 -3.12 13.35 -0.34
CA LEU A 139 -4.29 12.47 -0.32
C LEU A 139 -3.94 11.02 -0.63
N THR A 140 -2.84 10.77 -1.35
CA THR A 140 -2.41 9.40 -1.71
C THR A 140 -2.17 8.54 -0.46
N PRO A 141 -1.40 8.94 0.55
CA PRO A 141 -1.28 8.19 1.78
C PRO A 141 -2.60 8.00 2.53
N ALA A 142 -3.43 9.04 2.60
CA ALA A 142 -4.73 8.96 3.24
C ALA A 142 -5.65 7.93 2.56
N TYR A 143 -5.62 7.89 1.23
CA TYR A 143 -6.39 6.94 0.44
C TYR A 143 -5.93 5.49 0.66
N PHE A 144 -4.63 5.23 0.63
CA PHE A 144 -4.06 3.90 0.90
C PHE A 144 -4.43 3.41 2.30
N LEU A 145 -4.22 4.26 3.32
CA LEU A 145 -4.51 3.90 4.71
C LEU A 145 -6.00 3.65 4.94
N SER A 146 -6.88 4.50 4.40
CA SER A 146 -8.33 4.34 4.58
C SER A 146 -8.86 3.07 3.93
N LEU A 147 -8.42 2.74 2.71
CA LEU A 147 -8.81 1.51 2.01
C LEU A 147 -8.25 0.26 2.70
N SER A 148 -6.98 0.29 3.12
CA SER A 148 -6.38 -0.84 3.84
C SER A 148 -7.09 -1.12 5.16
N LEU A 149 -7.44 -0.07 5.92
CA LEU A 149 -8.22 -0.22 7.14
C LEU A 149 -9.64 -0.71 6.87
N ALA A 150 -10.32 -0.19 5.84
CA ALA A 150 -11.68 -0.64 5.48
C ALA A 150 -11.69 -2.11 5.08
N GLY A 151 -10.76 -2.52 4.21
CA GLY A 151 -10.62 -3.91 3.79
C GLY A 151 -10.18 -4.83 4.92
N GLY A 152 -9.26 -4.37 5.79
CA GLY A 152 -8.85 -5.08 6.99
C GLY A 152 -10.00 -5.29 7.97
N ALA A 153 -10.82 -4.27 8.21
CA ALA A 153 -12.02 -4.37 9.05
C ALA A 153 -13.03 -5.37 8.49
N LEU A 154 -13.21 -5.37 7.17
CA LEU A 154 -14.08 -6.33 6.48
C LEU A 154 -13.60 -7.76 6.71
N LEU A 155 -12.34 -8.04 6.44
CA LEU A 155 -11.74 -9.37 6.62
C LEU A 155 -11.73 -9.81 8.09
N ALA A 156 -11.60 -8.86 9.01
CA ALA A 156 -11.68 -9.11 10.46
C ALA A 156 -13.11 -9.28 10.98
N GLY A 157 -14.13 -9.22 10.12
CA GLY A 157 -15.54 -9.31 10.50
C GLY A 157 -16.05 -8.11 11.30
N GLN A 158 -15.34 -6.98 11.29
CA GLN A 158 -15.68 -5.77 12.05
C GLN A 158 -16.65 -4.88 11.26
N VAL A 159 -17.88 -5.33 11.05
CA VAL A 159 -18.87 -4.71 10.14
C VAL A 159 -19.09 -3.22 10.43
N LYS A 160 -19.23 -2.84 11.71
CA LYS A 160 -19.43 -1.43 12.08
C LYS A 160 -18.24 -0.55 11.70
N PHE A 161 -17.03 -0.99 12.04
CA PHE A 161 -15.81 -0.27 11.66
C PHE A 161 -15.65 -0.21 10.14
N CYS A 162 -15.90 -1.33 9.44
CA CYS A 162 -15.85 -1.39 7.98
C CYS A 162 -16.80 -0.35 7.35
N PHE A 163 -18.04 -0.25 7.81
CA PHE A 163 -19.00 0.71 7.30
C PHE A 163 -18.51 2.16 7.41
N PHE A 164 -18.05 2.57 8.59
CA PHE A 164 -17.52 3.93 8.78
C PHE A 164 -16.25 4.18 7.97
N LEU A 165 -15.34 3.21 7.91
CA LEU A 165 -14.10 3.33 7.13
C LEU A 165 -14.37 3.39 5.62
N LEU A 166 -15.39 2.69 5.11
CA LEU A 166 -15.80 2.80 3.71
C LEU A 166 -16.37 4.19 3.39
N ILE A 167 -17.14 4.79 4.29
CA ILE A 167 -17.62 6.17 4.11
C ILE A 167 -16.43 7.14 4.05
N ILE A 168 -15.47 7.01 4.97
CA ILE A 168 -14.25 7.83 4.98
C ILE A 168 -13.46 7.60 3.68
N SER A 169 -13.27 6.34 3.27
CA SER A 169 -12.56 6.01 2.03
C SER A 169 -13.24 6.58 0.80
N GLY A 170 -14.58 6.52 0.74
CA GLY A 170 -15.37 7.13 -0.33
C GLY A 170 -15.21 8.66 -0.39
N PHE A 171 -15.20 9.32 0.76
CA PHE A 171 -14.95 10.76 0.84
C PHE A 171 -13.52 11.11 0.38
N VAL A 172 -12.52 10.39 0.85
CA VAL A 172 -11.12 10.58 0.40
C VAL A 172 -11.00 10.33 -1.10
N GLN A 173 -11.69 9.29 -1.65
CA GLN A 173 -11.72 9.01 -3.08
C GLN A 173 -12.28 10.18 -3.89
N LEU A 174 -13.39 10.78 -3.45
CA LEU A 174 -13.96 11.96 -4.10
C LEU A 174 -12.97 13.13 -4.11
N LEU A 175 -12.29 13.37 -2.99
CA LEU A 175 -11.24 14.40 -2.93
C LEU A 175 -10.06 14.10 -3.86
N VAL A 176 -9.65 12.83 -3.98
CA VAL A 176 -8.60 12.38 -4.92
C VAL A 176 -9.03 12.65 -6.35
N TRP A 177 -10.29 12.39 -6.72
CA TRP A 177 -10.79 12.67 -8.06
C TRP A 177 -10.81 14.18 -8.34
N VAL A 178 -11.44 14.97 -7.47
CA VAL A 178 -11.56 16.43 -7.68
C VAL A 178 -10.20 17.12 -7.79
N LYS A 179 -9.23 16.75 -6.93
CA LYS A 179 -7.87 17.30 -7.00
C LYS A 179 -7.07 16.71 -8.15
N GLY A 180 -7.21 15.40 -8.39
CA GLY A 180 -6.46 14.69 -9.41
C GLY A 180 -6.80 15.15 -10.82
N ASP A 181 -8.08 15.44 -11.11
CA ASP A 181 -8.51 15.90 -12.44
C ASP A 181 -7.93 17.29 -12.80
N LYS A 182 -7.64 18.10 -11.79
CA LYS A 182 -6.99 19.42 -11.97
C LYS A 182 -5.46 19.37 -11.85
N ALA A 183 -4.90 18.27 -11.34
CA ALA A 183 -3.49 18.21 -10.97
C ALA A 183 -2.56 18.39 -12.16
N LEU A 184 -2.89 17.83 -13.33
CA LEU A 184 -2.09 17.97 -14.54
C LEU A 184 -2.05 19.41 -15.02
N ALA A 185 -3.21 20.06 -15.12
CA ALA A 185 -3.31 21.46 -15.54
C ALA A 185 -2.56 22.39 -14.57
N LEU A 186 -2.68 22.15 -13.25
CA LEU A 186 -2.00 22.94 -12.22
C LEU A 186 -0.50 22.70 -12.16
N SER A 187 -0.02 21.53 -12.61
CA SER A 187 1.42 21.22 -12.63
C SER A 187 2.21 22.02 -13.67
N GLY A 188 1.54 22.57 -14.68
CA GLY A 188 2.19 23.21 -15.82
C GLY A 188 3.04 22.25 -16.67
N THR A 189 2.95 20.95 -16.42
CA THR A 189 3.75 19.94 -17.12
C THR A 189 3.15 19.65 -18.49
N THR A 190 3.96 19.73 -19.54
CA THR A 190 3.63 19.32 -20.89
C THR A 190 4.40 18.03 -21.27
N ILE A 191 4.00 17.37 -22.34
CA ILE A 191 4.76 16.22 -22.87
C ILE A 191 6.21 16.63 -23.16
N GLY A 192 6.41 17.82 -23.69
CA GLY A 192 7.74 18.37 -23.96
C GLY A 192 8.58 18.58 -22.72
N SER A 193 8.02 19.17 -21.67
CA SER A 193 8.73 19.40 -20.40
C SER A 193 8.96 18.11 -19.62
N GLY A 194 7.99 17.19 -19.63
CA GLY A 194 8.06 15.92 -18.90
C GLY A 194 9.08 14.94 -19.51
N THR A 195 9.27 14.99 -20.83
CA THR A 195 10.27 14.16 -21.53
C THR A 195 11.62 14.85 -21.72
N GLY A 196 11.71 16.16 -21.45
CA GLY A 196 12.89 16.97 -21.75
C GLY A 196 13.10 17.24 -23.25
N LEU A 197 12.23 16.74 -24.12
CA LEU A 197 12.35 16.88 -25.58
C LEU A 197 11.80 18.20 -26.11
N GLY A 198 11.04 18.93 -25.32
CA GLY A 198 10.43 20.21 -25.69
C GLY A 198 11.47 21.30 -26.04
N VAL A 199 12.71 21.17 -25.59
CA VAL A 199 13.83 22.05 -25.93
C VAL A 199 14.33 21.81 -27.37
N ILE A 200 14.12 20.59 -27.89
CA ILE A 200 14.62 20.15 -29.21
C ILE A 200 13.59 20.42 -30.31
N GLY A 201 12.30 20.45 -29.98
CA GLY A 201 11.22 20.67 -30.94
C GLY A 201 9.82 20.42 -30.38
N GLN A 202 8.84 20.43 -31.29
CA GLN A 202 7.47 20.07 -30.91
C GLN A 202 7.36 18.56 -30.68
N VAL A 203 6.99 18.18 -29.45
CA VAL A 203 6.81 16.79 -29.05
C VAL A 203 5.36 16.39 -29.24
N ARG A 204 5.13 15.29 -29.95
CA ARG A 204 3.81 14.73 -30.13
C ARG A 204 3.84 13.25 -29.72
N ALA A 205 2.79 12.77 -29.04
CA ALA A 205 2.64 11.36 -28.76
C ALA A 205 2.38 10.56 -30.03
N PHE A 206 3.08 9.45 -30.25
CA PHE A 206 2.85 8.55 -31.39
C PHE A 206 1.49 7.84 -31.26
N GLU A 207 1.17 7.43 -30.02
CA GLU A 207 -0.12 6.88 -29.64
C GLU A 207 -0.69 7.68 -28.48
N PRO A 208 -1.98 8.03 -28.50
CA PRO A 208 -2.62 8.63 -27.34
C PRO A 208 -2.58 7.61 -26.17
N PRO A 209 -2.40 8.08 -24.93
CA PRO A 209 -2.45 7.18 -23.78
C PRO A 209 -3.81 6.47 -23.74
N HIS A 210 -3.79 5.15 -23.60
CA HIS A 210 -4.99 4.29 -23.66
C HIS A 210 -6.06 4.62 -22.61
N THR A 211 -5.73 5.44 -21.64
CA THR A 211 -6.58 5.79 -20.48
C THR A 211 -6.77 7.30 -20.31
N GLY A 212 -6.60 8.08 -21.39
CA GLY A 212 -6.74 9.53 -21.38
C GLY A 212 -5.64 10.24 -20.56
N THR A 213 -5.89 11.49 -20.20
CA THR A 213 -4.93 12.38 -19.50
C THR A 213 -4.56 11.96 -18.09
N ASN A 214 -5.10 10.87 -17.58
CA ASN A 214 -4.90 10.42 -16.20
C ASN A 214 -3.54 9.79 -15.91
N TYR A 215 -2.72 9.57 -16.95
CA TYR A 215 -1.41 8.89 -16.85
C TYR A 215 -0.24 9.73 -17.36
N LEU A 216 -0.46 11.01 -17.60
CA LEU A 216 0.56 12.00 -17.91
C LEU A 216 0.88 12.84 -16.68
#